data_edf38ab3ef7191a2bb3843cf0d01c227
#
_entry.id   edf38ab3ef7191a2bb3843cf0d01c227
#
_cell.length_a   1.000
_cell.length_b   1.000
_cell.length_c   1.000
_cell.angle_alpha   90.00
_cell.angle_beta   90.00
_cell.angle_gamma   90.00
#
_symmetry.space_group_name_H-M   'P 1'
#
loop_
_entity.id
_entity.type
_entity.pdbx_description
1 polymer ?
#
loop_
_entity_poly.entity_id
_entity_poly.type
_entity_poly.pdbx_seq_one_letter_code
_entity_poly.pdbx_strand_id
1 'polypeptide(L)'
;MGEEERSIQNLSLPKKAIEFFESEWGIERLHPPQFEAMKPLFKQHNILLAIPTASGKSLVAYIAILNQLLNHNPGSRAVYIVPLKALASEKFEELKEIGQHLGLKIGLGIGDATSEAKNIDDSDILICTSEKLDSLMRSRSELMSNVSVVVADEFHLLHDASRGPTLEINLTRLRTLRPNAQLIALSACLLYTSDAADESVSV
;
A
#
# COMPACT_ATOMS: atom_id res chain seq x y z
N MET A 1 0.52 -13.81 -23.75
CA MET A 1 0.36 -14.14 -22.31
C MET A 1 -1.09 -14.55 -22.12
N GLY A 2 -1.34 -15.80 -21.74
CA GLY A 2 -2.67 -16.38 -21.72
C GLY A 2 -3.53 -15.86 -20.57
N GLU A 3 -4.85 -15.91 -20.72
CA GLU A 3 -5.80 -15.51 -19.66
C GLU A 3 -5.67 -16.40 -18.41
N GLU A 4 -5.32 -17.67 -18.58
CA GLU A 4 -5.13 -18.64 -17.50
C GLU A 4 -3.96 -18.26 -16.57
N GLU A 5 -2.89 -17.64 -17.11
CA GLU A 5 -1.73 -17.22 -16.30
C GLU A 5 -2.09 -16.14 -15.27
N ARG A 6 -3.12 -15.33 -15.56
CA ARG A 6 -3.57 -14.21 -14.70
C ARG A 6 -4.56 -14.60 -13.63
N SER A 7 -4.86 -15.90 -13.48
CA SER A 7 -5.73 -16.38 -12.42
C SER A 7 -5.16 -16.06 -11.04
N ILE A 8 -6.00 -15.59 -10.12
CA ILE A 8 -5.62 -15.32 -8.73
C ILE A 8 -5.19 -16.60 -8.01
N GLN A 9 -5.67 -17.77 -8.46
CA GLN A 9 -5.28 -19.10 -7.96
C GLN A 9 -3.79 -19.39 -8.12
N ASN A 10 -3.13 -18.74 -9.08
CA ASN A 10 -1.70 -18.93 -9.36
C ASN A 10 -0.81 -18.07 -8.46
N LEU A 11 -1.38 -17.22 -7.59
CA LEU A 11 -0.61 -16.40 -6.67
C LEU A 11 -0.03 -17.21 -5.52
N SER A 12 1.21 -16.89 -5.13
CA SER A 12 1.85 -17.48 -3.96
C SER A 12 1.33 -16.85 -2.66
N LEU A 13 0.01 -16.91 -2.43
CA LEU A 13 -0.66 -16.46 -1.21
C LEU A 13 -1.25 -17.66 -0.44
N PRO A 14 -1.50 -17.52 0.87
CA PRO A 14 -2.25 -18.53 1.62
C PRO A 14 -3.64 -18.76 0.98
N LYS A 15 -4.07 -20.01 0.96
CA LYS A 15 -5.32 -20.44 0.32
C LYS A 15 -6.52 -19.61 0.78
N LYS A 16 -6.61 -19.33 2.09
CA LYS A 16 -7.68 -18.50 2.66
C LYS A 16 -7.73 -17.07 2.08
N ALA A 17 -6.58 -16.49 1.73
CA ALA A 17 -6.55 -15.17 1.12
C ALA A 17 -7.05 -15.21 -0.33
N ILE A 18 -6.71 -16.25 -1.07
CA ILE A 18 -7.21 -16.49 -2.43
C ILE A 18 -8.73 -16.72 -2.39
N GLU A 19 -9.19 -17.61 -1.52
CA GLU A 19 -10.62 -17.90 -1.33
C GLU A 19 -11.42 -16.63 -1.00
N PHE A 20 -10.88 -15.74 -0.14
CA PHE A 20 -11.51 -14.47 0.16
C PHE A 20 -11.70 -13.60 -1.08
N PHE A 21 -10.62 -13.39 -1.86
CA PHE A 21 -10.70 -12.55 -3.06
C PHE A 21 -11.67 -13.09 -4.09
N GLU A 22 -11.77 -14.40 -4.23
CA GLU A 22 -12.70 -15.05 -5.17
C GLU A 22 -14.15 -15.00 -4.68
N SER A 23 -14.40 -15.41 -3.43
CA SER A 23 -15.76 -15.58 -2.93
C SER A 23 -16.42 -14.27 -2.52
N GLU A 24 -15.67 -13.37 -1.85
CA GLU A 24 -16.24 -12.13 -1.32
C GLU A 24 -16.15 -10.97 -2.33
N TRP A 25 -15.05 -10.88 -3.08
CA TRP A 25 -14.82 -9.78 -4.01
C TRP A 25 -15.00 -10.17 -5.47
N GLY A 26 -15.24 -11.44 -5.79
CA GLY A 26 -15.46 -11.92 -7.15
C GLY A 26 -14.24 -11.76 -8.06
N ILE A 27 -13.02 -11.73 -7.48
CA ILE A 27 -11.79 -11.53 -8.23
C ILE A 27 -11.25 -12.90 -8.64
N GLU A 28 -11.49 -13.29 -9.88
CA GLU A 28 -10.96 -14.54 -10.44
C GLU A 28 -9.62 -14.33 -11.14
N ARG A 29 -9.39 -13.14 -11.70
CA ARG A 29 -8.22 -12.83 -12.53
C ARG A 29 -7.71 -11.43 -12.29
N LEU A 30 -6.40 -11.27 -12.39
CA LEU A 30 -5.74 -9.98 -12.35
C LEU A 30 -5.82 -9.27 -13.72
N HIS A 31 -5.97 -7.96 -13.71
CA HIS A 31 -5.74 -7.14 -14.89
C HIS A 31 -4.27 -7.18 -15.30
N PRO A 32 -3.94 -6.98 -16.61
CA PRO A 32 -2.56 -7.10 -17.07
C PRO A 32 -1.54 -6.30 -16.25
N PRO A 33 -1.74 -5.00 -15.91
CA PRO A 33 -0.78 -4.26 -15.11
C PRO A 33 -0.64 -4.78 -13.67
N GLN A 34 -1.73 -5.29 -13.09
CA GLN A 34 -1.69 -5.92 -11.76
C GLN A 34 -0.83 -7.18 -11.80
N PHE A 35 -1.04 -8.03 -12.82
CA PHE A 35 -0.29 -9.26 -12.99
C PHE A 35 1.20 -9.01 -13.22
N GLU A 36 1.57 -8.00 -14.03
CA GLU A 36 2.96 -7.61 -14.25
C GLU A 36 3.67 -7.21 -12.95
N ALA A 37 2.93 -6.58 -12.03
CA ALA A 37 3.46 -6.21 -10.73
C ALA A 37 3.73 -7.41 -9.80
N MET A 38 3.10 -8.56 -10.04
CA MET A 38 3.22 -9.72 -9.12
C MET A 38 4.63 -10.29 -9.06
N LYS A 39 5.31 -10.43 -10.20
CA LYS A 39 6.66 -11.00 -10.22
C LYS A 39 7.67 -10.20 -9.39
N PRO A 40 7.81 -8.88 -9.54
CA PRO A 40 8.68 -8.09 -8.67
C PRO A 40 8.15 -8.03 -7.22
N LEU A 41 6.82 -8.03 -7.00
CA LEU A 41 6.20 -8.04 -5.68
C LEU A 41 6.63 -9.24 -4.85
N PHE A 42 6.48 -10.44 -5.39
CA PHE A 42 6.85 -11.68 -4.70
C PHE A 42 8.36 -11.86 -4.54
N LYS A 43 9.17 -11.13 -5.32
CA LYS A 43 10.63 -11.01 -5.13
C LYS A 43 11.05 -9.96 -4.11
N GLN A 44 10.11 -9.37 -3.40
CA GLN A 44 10.33 -8.33 -2.38
C GLN A 44 10.93 -7.03 -2.93
N HIS A 45 10.79 -6.77 -4.24
CA HIS A 45 11.22 -5.51 -4.81
C HIS A 45 10.25 -4.39 -4.43
N ASN A 46 10.77 -3.17 -4.29
CA ASN A 46 9.93 -1.99 -4.21
C ASN A 46 9.21 -1.79 -5.54
N ILE A 47 7.96 -1.33 -5.49
CA ILE A 47 7.10 -1.16 -6.67
C ILE A 47 6.57 0.25 -6.71
N LEU A 48 6.63 0.87 -7.88
CA LEU A 48 5.81 2.02 -8.25
C LEU A 48 4.81 1.57 -9.30
N LEU A 49 3.53 1.51 -8.93
CA LEU A 49 2.44 1.15 -9.83
C LEU A 49 1.68 2.41 -10.26
N ALA A 50 1.92 2.83 -11.49
CA ALA A 50 1.27 4.00 -12.09
C ALA A 50 0.25 3.54 -13.13
N ILE A 51 -1.01 3.40 -12.72
CA ILE A 51 -2.14 3.00 -13.58
C ILE A 51 -3.37 3.86 -13.25
N PRO A 52 -4.31 4.06 -14.19
CA PRO A 52 -5.49 4.89 -13.97
C PRO A 52 -6.27 4.51 -12.71
N THR A 53 -7.01 5.46 -12.17
CA THR A 53 -7.96 5.26 -11.08
C THR A 53 -8.91 4.12 -11.39
N ALA A 54 -9.61 3.47 -10.78
CA ALA A 54 -10.50 2.35 -11.14
C ALA A 54 -9.85 1.10 -11.78
N SER A 55 -8.52 1.04 -11.86
CA SER A 55 -7.80 -0.13 -12.39
C SER A 55 -7.41 -1.14 -11.30
N GLY A 56 -7.96 -1.01 -10.10
CA GLY A 56 -7.74 -1.94 -9.00
C GLY A 56 -6.31 -1.90 -8.42
N LYS A 57 -5.66 -0.72 -8.36
CA LYS A 57 -4.33 -0.53 -7.73
C LYS A 57 -4.25 -1.08 -6.31
N SER A 58 -5.30 -0.82 -5.53
CA SER A 58 -5.37 -1.23 -4.12
C SER A 58 -5.21 -2.75 -3.94
N LEU A 59 -5.71 -3.55 -4.89
CA LEU A 59 -5.55 -5.01 -4.84
C LEU A 59 -4.07 -5.42 -4.83
N VAL A 60 -3.22 -4.76 -5.61
CA VAL A 60 -1.78 -5.04 -5.62
C VAL A 60 -1.14 -4.74 -4.26
N ALA A 61 -1.55 -3.64 -3.62
CA ALA A 61 -1.09 -3.31 -2.28
C ALA A 61 -1.58 -4.33 -1.23
N TYR A 62 -2.83 -4.79 -1.34
CA TYR A 62 -3.37 -5.80 -0.42
C TYR A 62 -2.65 -7.13 -0.58
N ILE A 63 -2.39 -7.57 -1.82
CA ILE A 63 -1.58 -8.77 -2.10
C ILE A 63 -0.18 -8.61 -1.50
N ALA A 64 0.47 -7.44 -1.64
CA ALA A 64 1.79 -7.19 -1.05
C ALA A 64 1.77 -7.28 0.49
N ILE A 65 0.77 -6.66 1.13
CA ILE A 65 0.58 -6.72 2.57
C ILE A 65 0.41 -8.17 3.04
N LEU A 66 -0.52 -8.90 2.42
CA LEU A 66 -0.80 -10.28 2.79
C LEU A 66 0.40 -11.20 2.57
N ASN A 67 1.13 -11.00 1.47
CA ASN A 67 2.36 -11.74 1.21
C ASN A 67 3.42 -11.49 2.29
N GLN A 68 3.57 -10.23 2.75
CA GLN A 68 4.50 -9.91 3.84
C GLN A 68 4.06 -10.51 5.17
N LEU A 69 2.82 -10.25 5.58
CA LEU A 69 2.35 -10.61 6.91
C LEU A 69 2.11 -12.12 7.09
N LEU A 70 1.76 -12.82 6.02
CA LEU A 70 1.37 -14.24 6.11
C LEU A 70 2.45 -15.21 5.61
N ASN A 71 3.30 -14.79 4.65
CA ASN A 71 4.31 -15.67 4.07
C ASN A 71 5.73 -15.34 4.54
N HIS A 72 6.16 -14.07 4.42
CA HIS A 72 7.58 -13.71 4.61
C HIS A 72 7.92 -13.30 6.03
N ASN A 73 7.10 -12.49 6.66
CA ASN A 73 7.36 -11.90 7.97
C ASN A 73 6.14 -12.02 8.90
N PRO A 74 5.69 -13.24 9.26
CA PRO A 74 4.57 -13.41 10.18
C PRO A 74 4.80 -12.67 11.49
N GLY A 75 3.76 -11.96 11.97
CA GLY A 75 3.83 -11.12 13.16
C GLY A 75 4.47 -9.74 12.94
N SER A 76 4.86 -9.40 11.71
CA SER A 76 5.27 -8.04 11.36
C SER A 76 4.06 -7.13 11.14
N ARG A 77 4.31 -5.86 10.85
CA ARG A 77 3.30 -4.83 10.63
C ARG A 77 3.38 -4.26 9.22
N ALA A 78 2.20 -3.97 8.65
CA ALA A 78 2.05 -3.15 7.45
C ALA A 78 1.63 -1.73 7.82
N VAL A 79 2.14 -0.74 7.09
CA VAL A 79 1.70 0.66 7.17
C VAL A 79 1.11 1.08 5.83
N TYR A 80 -0.15 1.52 5.82
CA TYR A 80 -0.85 2.02 4.64
C TYR A 80 -1.07 3.53 4.77
N ILE A 81 -0.35 4.31 3.96
CA ILE A 81 -0.37 5.78 4.01
C ILE A 81 -1.32 6.29 2.94
N VAL A 82 -2.25 7.14 3.34
CA VAL A 82 -3.20 7.81 2.45
C VAL A 82 -3.17 9.33 2.65
N PRO A 83 -3.51 10.11 1.63
CA PRO A 83 -3.44 11.57 1.72
C PRO A 83 -4.63 12.22 2.45
N LEU A 84 -5.74 11.50 2.60
CA LEU A 84 -7.00 12.06 3.10
C LEU A 84 -7.67 11.13 4.12
N LYS A 85 -8.28 11.72 5.15
CA LYS A 85 -9.06 10.99 6.17
C LYS A 85 -10.18 10.13 5.56
N ALA A 86 -10.87 10.63 4.52
CA ALA A 86 -11.93 9.89 3.84
C ALA A 86 -11.40 8.60 3.19
N LEU A 87 -10.25 8.68 2.51
CA LEU A 87 -9.58 7.51 1.93
C LEU A 87 -9.10 6.53 3.01
N ALA A 88 -8.61 7.05 4.15
CA ALA A 88 -8.22 6.18 5.26
C ALA A 88 -9.40 5.37 5.78
N SER A 89 -10.58 5.98 5.89
CA SER A 89 -11.80 5.29 6.33
C SER A 89 -12.27 4.26 5.31
N GLU A 90 -12.21 4.57 4.02
CA GLU A 90 -12.52 3.63 2.94
C GLU A 90 -11.59 2.41 2.98
N LYS A 91 -10.27 2.64 3.02
CA LYS A 91 -9.27 1.56 3.09
C LYS A 91 -9.36 0.76 4.38
N PHE A 92 -9.79 1.40 5.47
CA PHE A 92 -10.03 0.70 6.74
C PHE A 92 -11.18 -0.30 6.62
N GLU A 93 -12.31 0.06 6.01
CA GLU A 93 -13.43 -0.88 5.86
C GLU A 93 -13.05 -2.03 4.90
N GLU A 94 -12.40 -1.75 3.76
CA GLU A 94 -11.92 -2.80 2.83
C GLU A 94 -10.94 -3.77 3.53
N LEU A 95 -9.92 -3.26 4.23
CA LEU A 95 -8.93 -4.10 4.91
C LEU A 95 -9.50 -4.81 6.15
N LYS A 96 -10.52 -4.24 6.78
CA LYS A 96 -11.23 -4.86 7.90
C LYS A 96 -11.98 -6.13 7.47
N GLU A 97 -12.60 -6.15 6.28
CA GLU A 97 -13.20 -7.37 5.71
C GLU A 97 -12.15 -8.46 5.52
N ILE A 98 -11.02 -8.13 4.89
CA ILE A 98 -9.88 -9.04 4.73
C ILE A 98 -9.37 -9.51 6.12
N GLY A 99 -9.21 -8.58 7.05
CA GLY A 99 -8.72 -8.86 8.40
C GLY A 99 -9.62 -9.82 9.17
N GLN A 100 -10.93 -9.63 9.09
CA GLN A 100 -11.92 -10.52 9.74
C GLN A 100 -11.81 -11.95 9.21
N HIS A 101 -11.59 -12.12 7.90
CA HIS A 101 -11.48 -13.42 7.28
C HIS A 101 -10.14 -14.12 7.60
N LEU A 102 -9.06 -13.35 7.68
CA LEU A 102 -7.68 -13.88 7.85
C LEU A 102 -7.15 -13.81 9.27
N GLY A 103 -7.92 -13.24 10.22
CA GLY A 103 -7.50 -13.09 11.62
C GLY A 103 -6.47 -11.96 11.83
N LEU A 104 -6.44 -10.94 10.94
CA LEU A 104 -5.56 -9.79 11.05
C LEU A 104 -6.26 -8.62 11.73
N LYS A 105 -5.55 -7.90 12.59
CA LYS A 105 -6.05 -6.72 13.30
C LYS A 105 -5.74 -5.46 12.49
N ILE A 106 -6.77 -4.65 12.26
CA ILE A 106 -6.66 -3.43 11.49
C ILE A 106 -6.75 -2.22 12.42
N GLY A 107 -5.79 -1.32 12.29
CA GLY A 107 -5.72 -0.05 13.00
C GLY A 107 -5.99 1.13 12.07
N LEU A 108 -6.66 2.16 12.60
CA LEU A 108 -6.92 3.40 11.89
C LEU A 108 -6.34 4.58 12.68
N GLY A 109 -5.45 5.33 12.03
CA GLY A 109 -4.84 6.54 12.57
C GLY A 109 -5.20 7.75 11.72
N ILE A 110 -6.23 8.50 12.13
CA ILE A 110 -6.64 9.75 11.48
C ILE A 110 -6.85 10.84 12.53
N GLY A 111 -6.59 12.10 12.16
CA GLY A 111 -6.77 13.25 13.04
C GLY A 111 -5.85 13.28 14.27
N ASP A 112 -6.02 14.33 15.05
CA ASP A 112 -5.22 14.58 16.27
C ASP A 112 -5.87 14.02 17.53
N ALA A 113 -7.19 13.79 17.51
CA ALA A 113 -7.93 13.30 18.67
C ALA A 113 -7.79 11.79 18.83
N THR A 114 -7.68 11.33 20.08
CA THR A 114 -7.69 9.91 20.45
C THR A 114 -8.98 9.19 20.05
N SER A 115 -10.09 9.92 19.91
CA SER A 115 -11.39 9.39 19.48
C SER A 115 -11.43 8.97 18.01
N GLU A 116 -10.52 9.49 17.17
CA GLU A 116 -10.42 9.15 15.74
C GLU A 116 -9.41 8.03 15.48
N ALA A 117 -8.74 7.55 16.53
CA ALA A 117 -7.75 6.47 16.45
C ALA A 117 -8.35 5.15 16.95
N LYS A 118 -8.28 4.11 16.13
CA LYS A 118 -8.81 2.77 16.47
C LYS A 118 -7.65 1.74 16.43
N ASN A 119 -7.45 1.01 17.52
CA ASN A 119 -6.58 -0.17 17.59
C ASN A 119 -5.15 -0.01 17.04
N ILE A 120 -4.54 1.19 17.17
CA ILE A 120 -3.21 1.47 16.59
C ILE A 120 -2.14 0.54 17.15
N ASP A 121 -2.11 0.35 18.46
CA ASP A 121 -1.01 -0.33 19.15
C ASP A 121 -0.97 -1.83 18.78
N ASP A 122 -2.11 -2.48 18.70
CA ASP A 122 -2.25 -3.91 18.44
C ASP A 122 -2.50 -4.29 16.97
N SER A 123 -2.40 -3.34 16.05
CA SER A 123 -2.71 -3.60 14.65
C SER A 123 -1.60 -4.33 13.91
N ASP A 124 -1.98 -5.29 13.08
CA ASP A 124 -1.10 -5.90 12.08
C ASP A 124 -0.99 -5.00 10.84
N ILE A 125 -2.08 -4.28 10.52
CA ILE A 125 -2.13 -3.32 9.42
C ILE A 125 -2.58 -1.97 9.98
N LEU A 126 -1.73 -0.96 9.90
CA LEU A 126 -2.02 0.41 10.30
C LEU A 126 -2.31 1.27 9.08
N ILE A 127 -3.52 1.79 8.98
CA ILE A 127 -3.91 2.76 7.97
C ILE A 127 -3.88 4.14 8.58
N CYS A 128 -3.17 5.09 7.95
CA CYS A 128 -3.06 6.43 8.51
C CYS A 128 -2.81 7.51 7.44
N THR A 129 -3.07 8.76 7.80
CA THR A 129 -2.61 9.90 7.01
C THR A 129 -1.12 10.17 7.25
N SER A 130 -0.48 10.89 6.32
CA SER A 130 0.93 11.26 6.45
C SER A 130 1.21 12.05 7.74
N GLU A 131 0.32 12.97 8.11
CA GLU A 131 0.46 13.79 9.32
C GLU A 131 0.37 12.94 10.59
N LYS A 132 -0.57 11.98 10.60
CA LYS A 132 -0.71 11.06 11.73
C LYS A 132 0.48 10.13 11.86
N LEU A 133 1.00 9.63 10.75
CA LEU A 133 2.20 8.80 10.74
C LEU A 133 3.41 9.56 11.29
N ASP A 134 3.62 10.81 10.88
CA ASP A 134 4.70 11.66 11.41
C ASP A 134 4.57 11.87 12.93
N SER A 135 3.36 12.13 13.41
CA SER A 135 3.07 12.21 14.85
C SER A 135 3.37 10.90 15.59
N LEU A 136 2.97 9.76 15.03
CA LEU A 136 3.23 8.44 15.62
C LEU A 136 4.73 8.11 15.65
N MET A 137 5.46 8.42 14.58
CA MET A 137 6.92 8.20 14.54
C MET A 137 7.68 9.07 15.55
N ARG A 138 7.16 10.25 15.91
CA ARG A 138 7.75 11.09 16.95
C ARG A 138 7.41 10.63 18.36
N SER A 139 6.18 10.20 18.58
CA SER A 139 5.68 9.87 19.93
C SER A 139 5.74 8.40 20.29
N ARG A 140 5.74 7.51 19.30
CA ARG A 140 5.65 6.04 19.45
C ARG A 140 6.47 5.34 18.38
N SER A 141 7.77 5.64 18.32
CA SER A 141 8.67 5.08 17.28
C SER A 141 8.76 3.56 17.34
N GLU A 142 8.50 2.95 18.50
CA GLU A 142 8.45 1.50 18.69
C GLU A 142 7.41 0.80 17.81
N LEU A 143 6.31 1.49 17.44
CA LEU A 143 5.31 0.95 16.52
C LEU A 143 5.88 0.68 15.12
N MET A 144 6.96 1.36 14.75
CA MET A 144 7.62 1.21 13.45
C MET A 144 8.73 0.15 13.46
N SER A 145 9.10 -0.37 14.64
CA SER A 145 10.22 -1.32 14.80
C SER A 145 10.02 -2.64 14.05
N ASN A 146 8.77 -3.02 13.81
CA ASN A 146 8.38 -4.29 13.19
C ASN A 146 7.69 -4.13 11.82
N VAL A 147 7.83 -3.00 11.16
CA VAL A 147 7.23 -2.76 9.85
C VAL A 147 8.01 -3.53 8.77
N SER A 148 7.30 -4.34 7.96
CA SER A 148 7.85 -5.10 6.84
C SER A 148 7.39 -4.63 5.47
N VAL A 149 6.27 -3.90 5.41
CA VAL A 149 5.75 -3.32 4.17
C VAL A 149 5.13 -1.96 4.43
N VAL A 150 5.39 -1.05 3.51
CA VAL A 150 4.83 0.31 3.50
C VAL A 150 4.11 0.51 2.17
N VAL A 151 2.84 0.88 2.23
CA VAL A 151 2.07 1.32 1.07
C VAL A 151 1.94 2.83 1.13
N ALA A 152 2.28 3.51 0.05
CA ALA A 152 2.05 4.94 -0.14
C ALA A 152 1.03 5.12 -1.27
N ASP A 153 -0.22 5.39 -0.91
CA ASP A 153 -1.30 5.61 -1.87
C ASP A 153 -1.29 7.06 -2.37
N GLU A 154 -1.79 7.26 -3.59
CA GLU A 154 -1.75 8.53 -4.31
C GLU A 154 -0.35 9.17 -4.30
N PHE A 155 0.67 8.35 -4.58
CA PHE A 155 2.08 8.72 -4.49
C PHE A 155 2.47 9.94 -5.35
N HIS A 156 1.70 10.27 -6.39
CA HIS A 156 1.90 11.48 -7.19
C HIS A 156 1.80 12.77 -6.35
N LEU A 157 1.13 12.74 -5.20
CA LEU A 157 1.09 13.86 -4.26
C LEU A 157 2.43 14.18 -3.58
N LEU A 158 3.47 13.39 -3.84
CA LEU A 158 4.84 13.73 -3.45
C LEU A 158 5.28 15.10 -4.03
N HIS A 159 4.73 15.48 -5.20
CA HIS A 159 4.96 16.77 -5.83
C HIS A 159 4.05 17.90 -5.31
N ASP A 160 3.07 17.60 -4.47
CA ASP A 160 2.21 18.62 -3.87
C ASP A 160 2.99 19.44 -2.83
N ALA A 161 2.98 20.77 -2.97
CA ALA A 161 3.77 21.67 -2.11
C ALA A 161 3.37 21.60 -0.62
N SER A 162 2.14 21.19 -0.32
CA SER A 162 1.62 21.12 1.06
C SER A 162 1.76 19.73 1.69
N ARG A 163 1.57 18.66 0.92
CA ARG A 163 1.53 17.28 1.41
C ARG A 163 2.79 16.49 1.13
N GLY A 164 3.45 16.80 0.01
CA GLY A 164 4.65 16.11 -0.44
C GLY A 164 5.77 16.07 0.59
N PRO A 165 6.13 17.20 1.20
CA PRO A 165 7.21 17.22 2.19
C PRO A 165 7.00 16.28 3.38
N THR A 166 5.77 16.21 3.91
CA THR A 166 5.47 15.31 5.03
C THR A 166 5.55 13.85 4.60
N LEU A 167 5.03 13.51 3.42
CA LEU A 167 5.12 12.15 2.88
C LEU A 167 6.57 11.74 2.63
N GLU A 168 7.38 12.61 2.02
CA GLU A 168 8.81 12.37 1.75
C GLU A 168 9.60 12.11 3.03
N ILE A 169 9.42 12.98 4.05
CA ILE A 169 10.07 12.83 5.35
C ILE A 169 9.68 11.49 6.00
N ASN A 170 8.41 11.13 5.97
CA ASN A 170 7.92 9.89 6.55
C ASN A 170 8.53 8.66 5.87
N LEU A 171 8.54 8.63 4.54
CA LEU A 171 9.12 7.52 3.77
C LEU A 171 10.64 7.43 4.00
N THR A 172 11.34 8.56 4.06
CA THR A 172 12.77 8.60 4.36
C THR A 172 13.08 8.05 5.76
N ARG A 173 12.31 8.46 6.77
CA ARG A 173 12.45 7.96 8.14
C ARG A 173 12.14 6.47 8.24
N LEU A 174 11.04 6.03 7.62
CA LEU A 174 10.68 4.61 7.59
C LEU A 174 11.78 3.78 6.93
N ARG A 175 12.32 4.25 5.79
CA ARG A 175 13.42 3.58 5.10
C ARG A 175 14.71 3.52 5.95
N THR A 176 14.98 4.56 6.73
CA THR A 176 16.14 4.57 7.66
C THR A 176 15.93 3.59 8.80
N LEU A 177 14.73 3.54 9.39
CA LEU A 177 14.41 2.64 10.51
C LEU A 177 14.26 1.19 10.03
N ARG A 178 13.74 0.98 8.83
CA ARG A 178 13.40 -0.33 8.27
C ARG A 178 13.88 -0.44 6.82
N PRO A 179 15.19 -0.52 6.58
CA PRO A 179 15.76 -0.53 5.22
C PRO A 179 15.29 -1.70 4.36
N ASN A 180 14.87 -2.80 4.98
CA ASN A 180 14.39 -4.01 4.31
C ASN A 180 12.86 -4.04 4.16
N ALA A 181 12.11 -3.03 4.65
CA ALA A 181 10.68 -2.95 4.43
C ALA A 181 10.39 -2.72 2.94
N GLN A 182 9.49 -3.53 2.38
CA GLN A 182 9.07 -3.38 0.98
C GLN A 182 8.21 -2.12 0.84
N LEU A 183 8.51 -1.27 -0.15
CA LEU A 183 7.72 -0.09 -0.48
C LEU A 183 6.85 -0.35 -1.70
N ILE A 184 5.55 -0.11 -1.57
CA ILE A 184 4.56 -0.16 -2.63
C ILE A 184 3.98 1.24 -2.80
N ALA A 185 4.35 1.92 -3.86
CA ALA A 185 3.82 3.24 -4.20
C ALA A 185 2.75 3.11 -5.28
N LEU A 186 1.56 3.63 -5.02
CA LEU A 186 0.43 3.60 -5.94
C LEU A 186 0.16 5.02 -6.46
N SER A 187 0.06 5.17 -7.77
CA SER A 187 -0.20 6.46 -8.41
C SER A 187 -1.31 6.34 -9.46
N ALA A 188 -2.20 7.32 -9.48
CA ALA A 188 -3.19 7.47 -10.56
C ALA A 188 -2.62 8.20 -11.77
N CYS A 189 -1.49 8.89 -11.60
CA CYS A 189 -0.88 9.70 -12.63
C CYS A 189 0.14 8.89 -13.41
N LEU A 190 -0.09 8.71 -14.72
CA LEU A 190 0.98 8.41 -15.65
C LEU A 190 1.85 9.67 -15.69
N LEU A 191 3.12 9.57 -15.31
CA LEU A 191 4.08 10.62 -15.57
C LEU A 191 4.19 10.76 -17.09
N TYR A 192 3.47 11.69 -17.66
CA TYR A 192 3.71 12.14 -19.02
C TYR A 192 5.05 12.87 -19.04
N THR A 193 6.10 12.16 -19.32
CA THR A 193 7.43 12.74 -19.61
C THR A 193 7.58 13.03 -21.11
N SER A 194 6.49 13.30 -21.85
CA SER A 194 6.54 13.43 -23.30
C SER A 194 6.58 14.88 -23.82
N ASP A 195 6.54 15.90 -22.98
CA ASP A 195 6.50 17.29 -23.49
C ASP A 195 7.81 18.06 -23.37
N ALA A 196 8.92 17.39 -23.05
CA ALA A 196 10.23 18.07 -23.00
C ALA A 196 11.18 17.72 -24.16
N ALA A 197 10.74 16.96 -25.15
CA ALA A 197 11.61 16.48 -26.23
C ALA A 197 11.32 17.06 -27.64
N ASP A 198 10.35 17.96 -27.79
CA ASP A 198 9.95 18.45 -29.11
C ASP A 198 10.16 19.97 -29.33
N GLU A 199 11.02 20.59 -28.55
CA GLU A 199 11.63 21.88 -28.92
C GLU A 199 13.05 21.66 -29.44
N SER A 200 13.21 20.91 -30.52
CA SER A 200 14.39 21.00 -31.36
C SER A 200 14.28 22.26 -32.20
N VAL A 201 14.96 23.29 -31.72
CA VAL A 201 15.25 24.52 -32.41
C VAL A 201 15.74 24.22 -33.82
N SER A 202 14.95 24.64 -34.82
CA SER A 202 15.45 24.86 -36.16
C SER A 202 16.07 26.26 -36.21
N VAL A 203 17.37 26.34 -36.44
CA VAL A 203 18.04 27.50 -36.98
C VAL A 203 18.56 27.14 -38.33
#